data_2cbea1dcf164d4921d3b6917aa4950a8
#
_entry.id   2cbea1dcf164d4921d3b6917aa4950a8
#
_cell.length_a   1.000
_cell.length_b   1.000
_cell.length_c   1.000
_cell.angle_alpha   90.00
_cell.angle_beta   90.00
_cell.angle_gamma   90.00
#
_symmetry.space_group_name_H-M   'P 1'
#
loop_
_entity.id
_entity.type
_entity.pdbx_description
1 polymer ?
#
loop_
_entity_poly.entity_id
_entity_poly.type
_entity_poly.pdbx_seq_one_letter_code
_entity_poly.pdbx_strand_id
1 'polypeptide(L)'
;MPTLDWLGRQDAFTAAARVPYRLLEAVSQHGDARAAAHNLLIQGDNLQALKALLPLHRGQVKCIFIDPPYNTQSAFEHYDDNLEHAQWLTMMLPRLQLLRELLREDGSIWVTIDDHEGHYLKVLMDEVFGRGNFVDSVIWQKADSPRNSARQFSSDHDYMLIYSKAPEWIPTKLARTEEANSIYSNPDDDDRGPWLPGDPYANKPYSKGLYTIAGPTGRTFQPPPGRFWRISEERLRELDADGRVWWGPTGDARPSIKRYLSEVGDLVPRTFWSKDAVGSNRTSKNEMRALFPDAASFTTPKPEALLKRVLDIATNPGDLVLDSFL
;
A
#
# COMPACT_ATOMS: atom_id res chain seq x y z
N MET A 1 -8.53 23.07 8.39
CA MET A 1 -8.10 21.68 8.60
C MET A 1 -8.15 21.40 10.10
N PRO A 2 -8.66 20.27 10.58
CA PRO A 2 -8.59 19.95 12.01
C PRO A 2 -7.13 19.78 12.43
N THR A 3 -6.82 20.24 13.64
CA THR A 3 -5.48 20.14 14.26
C THR A 3 -5.63 19.48 15.61
N LEU A 4 -4.62 18.70 16.01
CA LEU A 4 -4.53 18.16 17.37
C LEU A 4 -3.88 19.22 18.27
N ASP A 5 -4.36 19.32 19.49
CA ASP A 5 -3.70 20.12 20.53
C ASP A 5 -3.39 19.23 21.74
N TRP A 6 -2.18 19.34 22.28
CA TRP A 6 -1.69 18.57 23.42
C TRP A 6 -0.63 19.34 24.21
N LEU A 7 -0.37 18.90 25.43
CA LEU A 7 0.66 19.49 26.27
C LEU A 7 2.05 19.29 25.63
N GLY A 8 2.76 20.40 25.34
CA GLY A 8 4.09 20.35 24.69
C GLY A 8 4.06 20.51 23.16
N ARG A 9 2.89 20.65 22.53
CA ARG A 9 2.77 20.77 21.07
C ARG A 9 3.64 21.90 20.48
N GLN A 10 3.67 23.08 21.12
CA GLN A 10 4.43 24.22 20.61
C GLN A 10 5.93 23.93 20.57
N ASP A 11 6.45 23.25 21.58
CA ASP A 11 7.85 22.84 21.62
C ASP A 11 8.15 21.76 20.57
N ALA A 12 7.27 20.78 20.42
CA ALA A 12 7.36 19.75 19.40
C ALA A 12 7.40 20.34 17.99
N PHE A 13 6.52 21.32 17.70
CA PHE A 13 6.43 21.98 16.40
C PHE A 13 7.72 22.69 15.99
N THR A 14 8.45 23.22 16.95
CA THR A 14 9.73 23.94 16.72
C THR A 14 10.96 23.05 16.88
N ALA A 15 10.81 21.83 17.40
CA ALA A 15 11.94 20.95 17.72
C ALA A 15 12.79 20.60 16.49
N ALA A 16 12.17 20.28 15.34
CA ALA A 16 12.89 19.98 14.11
C ALA A 16 13.81 21.13 13.65
N ALA A 17 13.40 22.39 13.87
CA ALA A 17 14.21 23.57 13.56
C ALA A 17 15.37 23.75 14.56
N ARG A 18 15.11 23.45 15.83
CA ARG A 18 16.08 23.67 16.94
C ARG A 18 17.16 22.59 17.01
N VAL A 19 16.88 21.35 16.57
CA VAL A 19 17.87 20.26 16.59
C VAL A 19 19.11 20.68 15.78
N PRO A 20 20.30 20.62 16.38
CA PRO A 20 21.54 21.00 15.69
C PRO A 20 21.89 19.95 14.61
N TYR A 21 22.55 20.39 13.56
CA TYR A 21 23.17 19.50 12.61
C TYR A 21 24.32 18.73 13.29
N ARG A 22 24.36 17.42 13.05
CA ARG A 22 25.44 16.54 13.49
C ARG A 22 26.23 16.04 12.29
N LEU A 23 27.51 15.85 12.46
CA LEU A 23 28.33 15.15 11.47
C LEU A 23 28.17 13.65 11.67
N LEU A 24 28.03 12.94 10.56
CA LEU A 24 28.08 11.47 10.56
C LEU A 24 29.53 11.04 10.47
N GLU A 25 29.95 10.14 11.37
CA GLU A 25 31.28 9.55 11.40
C GLU A 25 31.19 8.07 11.00
N ALA A 26 32.04 7.65 10.07
CA ALA A 26 32.12 6.26 9.67
C ALA A 26 32.84 5.45 10.78
N VAL A 27 32.12 4.53 11.44
CA VAL A 27 32.63 3.72 12.57
C VAL A 27 33.00 2.32 12.13
N SER A 28 32.23 1.73 11.21
CA SER A 28 32.47 0.36 10.72
C SER A 28 31.87 0.17 9.33
N GLN A 29 32.31 -0.90 8.67
CA GLN A 29 31.76 -1.34 7.40
C GLN A 29 31.47 -2.84 7.47
N HIS A 30 30.29 -3.25 6.99
CA HIS A 30 29.82 -4.62 7.01
C HIS A 30 29.48 -5.10 5.59
N GLY A 31 29.68 -6.40 5.33
CA GLY A 31 29.36 -7.02 4.04
C GLY A 31 30.35 -6.67 2.93
N ASP A 32 29.94 -6.91 1.67
CA ASP A 32 30.72 -6.59 0.49
C ASP A 32 30.82 -5.07 0.30
N ALA A 33 32.06 -4.56 0.25
CA ALA A 33 32.32 -3.12 0.19
C ALA A 33 31.75 -2.43 -1.07
N ARG A 34 31.60 -3.16 -2.20
CA ARG A 34 31.05 -2.60 -3.43
C ARG A 34 29.51 -2.64 -3.43
N ALA A 35 28.93 -3.75 -2.98
CA ALA A 35 27.46 -3.90 -2.88
C ALA A 35 26.87 -3.00 -1.80
N ALA A 36 27.58 -2.76 -0.70
CA ALA A 36 27.14 -1.93 0.43
C ALA A 36 27.54 -0.45 0.33
N ALA A 37 28.28 -0.03 -0.67
CA ALA A 37 28.91 1.29 -0.75
C ALA A 37 27.96 2.49 -0.63
N HIS A 38 26.66 2.29 -0.89
CA HIS A 38 25.63 3.33 -0.84
C HIS A 38 24.59 3.13 0.25
N ASN A 39 24.71 2.06 1.05
CA ASN A 39 23.82 1.79 2.17
C ASN A 39 24.41 2.36 3.47
N LEU A 40 23.56 3.02 4.27
CA LEU A 40 23.97 3.61 5.54
C LEU A 40 23.13 3.03 6.68
N LEU A 41 23.80 2.60 7.74
CA LEU A 41 23.19 2.31 9.03
C LEU A 41 23.69 3.36 10.02
N ILE A 42 22.80 4.21 10.54
CA ILE A 42 23.14 5.33 11.41
C ILE A 42 22.71 4.99 12.83
N GLN A 43 23.67 4.85 13.72
CA GLN A 43 23.41 4.62 15.15
C GLN A 43 23.29 5.95 15.89
N GLY A 44 22.15 6.17 16.58
CA GLY A 44 21.90 7.35 17.39
C GLY A 44 20.42 7.68 17.52
N ASP A 45 20.10 8.82 18.15
CA ASP A 45 18.74 9.34 18.18
C ASP A 45 18.29 9.71 16.77
N ASN A 46 17.15 9.17 16.35
CA ASN A 46 16.67 9.30 14.96
C ASN A 46 16.28 10.74 14.59
N LEU A 47 15.89 11.60 15.55
CA LEU A 47 15.63 13.02 15.26
C LEU A 47 16.92 13.74 14.86
N GLN A 48 18.04 13.45 15.55
CA GLN A 48 19.35 13.99 15.22
C GLN A 48 19.89 13.41 13.90
N ALA A 49 19.70 12.11 13.69
CA ALA A 49 20.11 11.42 12.47
C ALA A 49 19.38 11.98 11.22
N LEU A 50 18.07 12.14 11.30
CA LEU A 50 17.27 12.77 10.24
C LEU A 50 17.74 14.19 9.93
N LYS A 51 18.06 14.98 10.96
CA LYS A 51 18.61 16.33 10.78
C LYS A 51 19.96 16.31 10.08
N ALA A 52 20.82 15.36 10.44
CA ALA A 52 22.15 15.19 9.82
C ALA A 52 22.08 14.76 8.35
N LEU A 53 21.03 14.06 7.94
CA LEU A 53 20.82 13.63 6.56
C LEU A 53 20.34 14.77 5.64
N LEU A 54 19.68 15.81 6.16
CA LEU A 54 19.08 16.89 5.34
C LEU A 54 20.07 17.55 4.37
N PRO A 55 21.30 17.93 4.74
CA PRO A 55 22.23 18.56 3.82
C PRO A 55 22.58 17.71 2.60
N LEU A 56 22.50 16.38 2.74
CA LEU A 56 22.91 15.40 1.72
C LEU A 56 21.73 14.84 0.94
N HIS A 57 20.56 14.67 1.57
CA HIS A 57 19.46 13.88 1.04
C HIS A 57 18.10 14.60 1.00
N ARG A 58 18.05 15.92 1.24
CA ARG A 58 16.80 16.68 1.14
C ARG A 58 16.16 16.51 -0.24
N GLY A 59 14.89 16.08 -0.27
CA GLY A 59 14.13 15.89 -1.49
C GLY A 59 14.63 14.77 -2.40
N GLN A 60 15.36 13.78 -1.86
CA GLN A 60 15.94 12.67 -2.65
C GLN A 60 15.34 11.30 -2.31
N VAL A 61 14.74 11.13 -1.14
CA VAL A 61 14.19 9.86 -0.69
C VAL A 61 12.90 9.55 -1.46
N LYS A 62 12.88 8.42 -2.16
CA LYS A 62 11.71 7.99 -2.95
C LYS A 62 10.65 7.31 -2.09
N CYS A 63 11.07 6.45 -1.16
CA CYS A 63 10.20 5.73 -0.26
C CYS A 63 10.70 5.85 1.17
N ILE A 64 9.81 6.24 2.07
CA ILE A 64 10.03 6.18 3.51
C ILE A 64 9.10 5.10 4.05
N PHE A 65 9.66 4.11 4.73
CA PHE A 65 8.91 3.14 5.51
C PHE A 65 9.31 3.30 6.98
N ILE A 66 8.36 3.44 7.88
CA ILE A 66 8.63 3.50 9.32
C ILE A 66 7.65 2.66 10.12
N ASP A 67 8.17 2.08 11.19
CA ASP A 67 7.45 1.27 12.18
C ASP A 67 7.64 1.89 13.57
N PRO A 68 6.99 3.02 13.89
CA PRO A 68 7.18 3.71 15.16
C PRO A 68 6.58 2.89 16.31
N PRO A 69 6.96 3.18 17.59
CA PRO A 69 6.30 2.57 18.74
C PRO A 69 4.78 2.74 18.68
N TYR A 70 4.03 1.65 18.91
CA TYR A 70 2.56 1.66 18.81
C TYR A 70 1.86 2.18 20.07
N ASN A 71 2.64 2.39 21.16
CA ASN A 71 2.15 2.87 22.45
C ASN A 71 1.10 1.94 23.10
N THR A 72 1.31 0.64 22.95
CA THR A 72 0.37 -0.40 23.39
C THR A 72 0.37 -0.66 24.89
N GLN A 73 1.21 0.07 25.68
CA GLN A 73 1.47 -0.14 27.11
C GLN A 73 2.03 -1.53 27.44
N SER A 74 2.56 -2.21 26.45
CA SER A 74 3.26 -3.48 26.62
C SER A 74 4.71 -3.24 27.02
N ALA A 75 5.21 -3.98 28.02
CA ALA A 75 6.61 -3.90 28.42
C ALA A 75 7.49 -4.60 27.36
N PHE A 76 8.04 -3.83 26.43
CA PHE A 76 9.07 -4.28 25.49
C PHE A 76 10.46 -3.89 26.00
N GLU A 77 11.42 -4.81 25.97
CA GLU A 77 12.79 -4.58 26.49
C GLU A 77 13.58 -3.50 25.73
N HIS A 78 13.18 -3.15 24.51
CA HIS A 78 13.96 -2.29 23.62
C HIS A 78 13.22 -1.01 23.17
N TYR A 79 11.92 -0.85 23.48
CA TYR A 79 11.11 0.32 23.14
C TYR A 79 10.27 0.77 24.31
N ASP A 80 10.24 2.08 24.56
CA ASP A 80 9.32 2.68 25.51
C ASP A 80 7.91 2.78 24.86
N ASP A 81 7.19 1.67 24.90
CA ASP A 81 5.84 1.55 24.35
C ASP A 81 4.76 1.95 25.38
N ASN A 82 5.17 2.67 26.41
CA ASN A 82 4.28 3.17 27.49
C ASN A 82 4.43 4.68 27.67
N LEU A 83 4.54 5.40 26.56
CA LEU A 83 4.55 6.86 26.58
C LEU A 83 3.15 7.38 26.88
N GLU A 84 3.07 8.47 27.66
CA GLU A 84 1.84 9.25 27.68
C GLU A 84 1.53 9.74 26.25
N HIS A 85 0.27 9.68 25.86
CA HIS A 85 -0.17 10.04 24.50
C HIS A 85 0.39 11.39 24.00
N ALA A 86 0.42 12.42 24.88
CA ALA A 86 1.02 13.73 24.57
C ALA A 86 2.53 13.65 24.27
N GLN A 87 3.25 12.76 24.96
CA GLN A 87 4.69 12.54 24.73
C GLN A 87 4.92 11.82 23.41
N TRP A 88 4.08 10.84 23.07
CA TRP A 88 4.15 10.15 21.79
C TRP A 88 3.96 11.12 20.61
N LEU A 89 2.95 11.99 20.67
CA LEU A 89 2.73 13.03 19.65
C LEU A 89 3.90 14.03 19.58
N THR A 90 4.47 14.39 20.73
CA THR A 90 5.65 15.26 20.83
C THR A 90 6.89 14.64 20.19
N MET A 91 7.05 13.31 20.33
CA MET A 91 8.13 12.55 19.72
C MET A 91 7.94 12.45 18.20
N MET A 92 6.72 12.19 17.72
CA MET A 92 6.44 11.93 16.30
C MET A 92 6.49 13.19 15.43
N LEU A 93 5.93 14.32 15.88
CA LEU A 93 5.78 15.51 15.06
C LEU A 93 7.07 16.01 14.40
N PRO A 94 8.18 16.27 15.14
CA PRO A 94 9.41 16.77 14.53
C PRO A 94 10.06 15.77 13.58
N ARG A 95 9.89 14.48 13.82
CA ARG A 95 10.39 13.41 12.94
C ARG A 95 9.63 13.39 11.62
N LEU A 96 8.32 13.47 11.66
CA LEU A 96 7.47 13.55 10.45
C LEU A 96 7.79 14.81 9.62
N GLN A 97 8.08 15.95 10.27
CA GLN A 97 8.49 17.18 9.58
C GLN A 97 9.80 16.96 8.80
N LEU A 98 10.83 16.36 9.43
CA LEU A 98 12.11 16.08 8.77
C LEU A 98 11.98 15.02 7.67
N LEU A 99 11.20 13.98 7.90
CA LEU A 99 10.90 12.95 6.89
C LEU A 99 10.23 13.57 5.65
N ARG A 100 9.29 14.50 5.85
CA ARG A 100 8.69 15.22 4.74
C ARG A 100 9.71 16.05 3.94
N GLU A 101 10.69 16.66 4.61
CA GLU A 101 11.75 17.42 3.94
C GLU A 101 12.69 16.51 3.13
N LEU A 102 12.99 15.30 3.61
CA LEU A 102 13.82 14.31 2.91
C LEU A 102 13.10 13.70 1.70
N LEU A 103 11.77 13.62 1.74
CA LEU A 103 10.96 12.97 0.72
C LEU A 103 11.02 13.74 -0.61
N ARG A 104 11.25 13.00 -1.71
CA ARG A 104 11.23 13.49 -3.10
C ARG A 104 9.80 13.88 -3.50
N GLU A 105 9.62 14.79 -4.44
CA GLU A 105 8.28 15.26 -4.86
C GLU A 105 7.39 14.12 -5.37
N ASP A 106 7.95 13.14 -6.05
CA ASP A 106 7.26 11.91 -6.48
C ASP A 106 7.43 10.74 -5.49
N GLY A 107 7.78 11.03 -4.25
CA GLY A 107 7.98 10.06 -3.19
C GLY A 107 6.75 9.82 -2.32
N SER A 108 6.78 8.74 -1.53
CA SER A 108 5.72 8.36 -0.57
C SER A 108 6.28 7.88 0.75
N ILE A 109 5.50 8.11 1.83
CA ILE A 109 5.78 7.62 3.18
C ILE A 109 4.71 6.60 3.59
N TRP A 110 5.15 5.53 4.22
CA TRP A 110 4.38 4.38 4.66
C TRP A 110 4.63 4.17 6.15
N VAL A 111 3.59 4.26 6.96
CA VAL A 111 3.71 4.20 8.42
C VAL A 111 2.82 3.09 8.93
N THR A 112 3.43 2.05 9.54
CA THR A 112 2.69 0.99 10.22
C THR A 112 2.26 1.45 11.60
N ILE A 113 1.03 1.17 12.00
CA ILE A 113 0.46 1.56 13.29
C ILE A 113 -0.81 0.74 13.56
N ASP A 114 -1.22 0.65 14.83
CA ASP A 114 -2.52 0.08 15.22
C ASP A 114 -3.50 1.15 15.75
N ASP A 115 -4.63 0.70 16.30
CA ASP A 115 -5.70 1.58 16.80
C ASP A 115 -5.30 2.43 18.01
N HIS A 116 -4.21 2.12 18.75
CA HIS A 116 -3.81 2.90 19.91
C HIS A 116 -3.47 4.34 19.52
N GLU A 117 -2.67 4.53 18.48
CA GLU A 117 -2.25 5.86 18.02
C GLU A 117 -2.63 6.16 16.56
N GLY A 118 -3.12 5.20 15.80
CA GLY A 118 -3.33 5.33 14.35
C GLY A 118 -4.25 6.46 13.95
N HIS A 119 -5.32 6.69 14.68
CA HIS A 119 -6.28 7.76 14.39
C HIS A 119 -5.71 9.16 14.64
N TYR A 120 -4.92 9.33 15.70
CA TYR A 120 -4.22 10.57 16.01
C TYR A 120 -3.06 10.81 15.04
N LEU A 121 -2.31 9.76 14.74
CA LEU A 121 -1.25 9.81 13.72
C LEU A 121 -1.80 10.28 12.37
N LYS A 122 -2.97 9.78 11.97
CA LYS A 122 -3.63 10.19 10.72
C LYS A 122 -3.88 11.71 10.69
N VAL A 123 -4.37 12.29 11.77
CA VAL A 123 -4.61 13.74 11.87
C VAL A 123 -3.29 14.51 11.88
N LEU A 124 -2.28 14.03 12.58
CA LEU A 124 -0.94 14.63 12.62
C LEU A 124 -0.28 14.61 11.24
N MET A 125 -0.41 13.51 10.50
CA MET A 125 0.10 13.41 9.13
C MET A 125 -0.67 14.29 8.15
N ASP A 126 -1.99 14.48 8.32
CA ASP A 126 -2.75 15.46 7.55
C ASP A 126 -2.20 16.86 7.72
N GLU A 127 -1.75 17.22 8.95
CA GLU A 127 -1.14 18.50 9.24
C GLU A 127 0.25 18.66 8.62
N VAL A 128 1.09 17.64 8.72
CA VAL A 128 2.47 17.68 8.24
C VAL A 128 2.55 17.53 6.72
N PHE A 129 1.90 16.55 6.14
CA PHE A 129 1.99 16.24 4.71
C PHE A 129 0.93 16.97 3.87
N GLY A 130 -0.16 17.37 4.49
CA GLY A 130 -1.34 17.92 3.83
C GLY A 130 -2.39 16.83 3.55
N ARG A 131 -3.66 17.13 3.86
CA ARG A 131 -4.77 16.19 3.66
C ARG A 131 -4.95 15.74 2.21
N GLY A 132 -4.64 16.62 1.24
CA GLY A 132 -4.72 16.29 -0.19
C GLY A 132 -3.70 15.27 -0.65
N ASN A 133 -2.66 15.02 0.15
CA ASN A 133 -1.59 14.07 -0.10
C ASN A 133 -1.81 12.71 0.59
N PHE A 134 -2.93 12.55 1.29
CA PHE A 134 -3.33 11.24 1.80
C PHE A 134 -3.68 10.33 0.64
N VAL A 135 -2.97 9.20 0.52
CA VAL A 135 -3.20 8.23 -0.54
C VAL A 135 -4.26 7.22 -0.10
N ASP A 136 -3.97 6.44 0.95
CA ASP A 136 -4.90 5.43 1.48
C ASP A 136 -4.46 4.89 2.84
N SER A 137 -5.32 4.06 3.46
CA SER A 137 -4.99 3.21 4.60
C SER A 137 -5.06 1.75 4.17
N VAL A 138 -3.93 1.06 4.18
CA VAL A 138 -3.88 -0.38 3.95
C VAL A 138 -4.10 -1.10 5.27
N ILE A 139 -4.91 -2.15 5.24
CA ILE A 139 -5.12 -3.08 6.35
C ILE A 139 -4.22 -4.30 6.10
N TRP A 140 -3.29 -4.53 7.01
CA TRP A 140 -2.45 -5.72 7.01
C TRP A 140 -2.94 -6.72 8.05
N GLN A 141 -3.32 -7.92 7.61
CA GLN A 141 -3.66 -9.04 8.48
C GLN A 141 -2.40 -9.60 9.13
N LYS A 142 -2.11 -9.17 10.37
CA LYS A 142 -0.89 -9.54 11.11
C LYS A 142 -0.99 -10.85 11.86
N ALA A 143 -2.22 -11.31 12.18
CA ALA A 143 -2.45 -12.49 13.02
C ALA A 143 -2.92 -13.69 12.18
N ASP A 144 -2.46 -14.89 12.61
CA ASP A 144 -2.84 -16.16 11.97
C ASP A 144 -4.18 -16.69 12.49
N SER A 145 -4.50 -16.38 13.74
CA SER A 145 -5.69 -16.86 14.44
C SER A 145 -6.10 -15.89 15.54
N PRO A 146 -7.38 -15.86 15.91
CA PRO A 146 -7.85 -15.00 16.98
C PRO A 146 -7.24 -15.37 18.34
N ARG A 147 -7.09 -14.36 19.20
CA ARG A 147 -6.62 -14.53 20.58
C ARG A 147 -7.76 -14.96 21.48
N ASN A 148 -7.77 -16.20 21.95
CA ASN A 148 -8.80 -16.72 22.85
C ASN A 148 -8.84 -16.01 24.22
N SER A 149 -7.78 -15.32 24.63
CA SER A 149 -7.72 -14.52 25.84
C SER A 149 -8.27 -13.10 25.69
N ALA A 150 -8.67 -12.68 24.50
CA ALA A 150 -9.24 -11.37 24.27
C ALA A 150 -10.61 -11.25 24.94
N ARG A 151 -10.83 -10.20 25.74
CA ARG A 151 -12.10 -9.98 26.44
C ARG A 151 -13.22 -9.49 25.53
N GLN A 152 -12.87 -8.79 24.43
CA GLN A 152 -13.79 -8.22 23.46
C GLN A 152 -13.44 -8.74 22.07
N PHE A 153 -12.70 -8.00 21.30
CA PHE A 153 -12.26 -8.37 19.95
C PHE A 153 -10.80 -8.81 19.95
N SER A 154 -10.47 -9.80 19.14
CA SER A 154 -9.09 -10.09 18.77
C SER A 154 -8.65 -9.08 17.72
N SER A 155 -7.61 -8.31 18.02
CA SER A 155 -7.02 -7.39 17.03
C SER A 155 -6.11 -8.19 16.09
N ASP A 156 -6.59 -8.44 14.89
CA ASP A 156 -5.95 -9.31 13.91
C ASP A 156 -5.21 -8.53 12.80
N HIS A 157 -5.25 -7.20 12.83
CA HIS A 157 -4.66 -6.34 11.81
C HIS A 157 -3.92 -5.15 12.40
N ASP A 158 -3.05 -4.57 11.57
CA ASP A 158 -2.51 -3.22 11.72
C ASP A 158 -2.88 -2.40 10.49
N TYR A 159 -2.76 -1.09 10.62
CA TYR A 159 -2.87 -0.15 9.52
C TYR A 159 -1.50 0.15 8.95
N MET A 160 -1.49 0.52 7.68
CA MET A 160 -0.37 1.21 7.05
C MET A 160 -0.91 2.49 6.43
N LEU A 161 -0.60 3.63 7.05
CA LEU A 161 -1.01 4.93 6.56
C LEU A 161 -0.05 5.37 5.46
N ILE A 162 -0.59 5.79 4.30
CA ILE A 162 0.19 6.14 3.13
C ILE A 162 -0.06 7.60 2.77
N TYR A 163 1.02 8.38 2.67
CA TYR A 163 1.01 9.73 2.16
C TYR A 163 2.02 9.89 1.05
N SER A 164 1.70 10.70 0.07
CA SER A 164 2.64 11.17 -0.94
C SER A 164 3.20 12.54 -0.58
N LYS A 165 4.28 12.93 -1.24
CA LYS A 165 4.80 14.31 -1.15
C LYS A 165 3.93 15.27 -1.94
N ALA A 166 3.50 14.87 -3.14
CA ALA A 166 2.64 15.61 -4.04
C ALA A 166 1.40 14.80 -4.42
N PRO A 167 0.25 15.44 -4.72
CA PRO A 167 -1.03 14.77 -4.93
C PRO A 167 -1.08 13.92 -6.22
N GLU A 168 -0.16 14.13 -7.16
CA GLU A 168 -0.08 13.40 -8.43
C GLU A 168 0.61 12.05 -8.32
N TRP A 169 1.07 11.66 -7.12
CA TRP A 169 1.72 10.36 -6.92
C TRP A 169 0.79 9.21 -7.28
N ILE A 170 1.32 8.25 -8.03
CA ILE A 170 0.59 7.06 -8.47
C ILE A 170 1.39 5.82 -8.08
N PRO A 171 0.77 4.80 -7.46
CA PRO A 171 1.43 3.55 -7.15
C PRO A 171 1.84 2.79 -8.41
N THR A 172 2.99 2.14 -8.37
CA THR A 172 3.36 1.15 -9.38
C THR A 172 2.37 -0.03 -9.29
N LYS A 173 1.88 -0.46 -10.45
CA LYS A 173 1.02 -1.63 -10.52
C LYS A 173 1.83 -2.90 -10.26
N LEU A 174 1.20 -3.86 -9.63
CA LEU A 174 1.80 -5.15 -9.32
C LEU A 174 1.60 -6.13 -10.48
N ALA A 175 2.63 -6.91 -10.77
CA ALA A 175 2.54 -7.97 -11.75
C ALA A 175 1.36 -8.91 -11.46
N ARG A 176 0.72 -9.40 -12.49
CA ARG A 176 -0.40 -10.34 -12.34
C ARG A 176 0.09 -11.68 -11.80
N THR A 177 -0.67 -12.24 -10.87
CA THR A 177 -0.42 -13.56 -10.30
C THR A 177 -1.14 -14.64 -11.11
N GLU A 178 -0.69 -15.90 -11.00
CA GLU A 178 -1.38 -17.06 -11.58
C GLU A 178 -2.82 -17.16 -11.07
N GLU A 179 -3.05 -16.87 -9.78
CA GLU A 179 -4.40 -16.84 -9.19
C GLU A 179 -5.28 -15.78 -9.87
N ALA A 180 -4.78 -14.57 -10.10
CA ALA A 180 -5.51 -13.51 -10.80
C ALA A 180 -5.77 -13.86 -12.28
N ASN A 181 -4.97 -14.75 -12.86
CA ASN A 181 -5.13 -15.21 -14.24
C ASN A 181 -6.04 -16.44 -14.35
N SER A 182 -6.16 -17.26 -13.28
CA SER A 182 -6.92 -18.50 -13.28
C SER A 182 -8.42 -18.36 -13.56
N ILE A 183 -8.98 -17.16 -13.36
CA ILE A 183 -10.38 -16.86 -13.68
C ILE A 183 -10.65 -16.70 -15.17
N TYR A 184 -9.60 -16.56 -15.99
CA TYR A 184 -9.70 -16.45 -17.45
C TYR A 184 -9.72 -17.87 -18.07
N SER A 185 -10.61 -18.07 -19.02
CA SER A 185 -10.73 -19.33 -19.76
C SER A 185 -10.94 -19.09 -21.25
N ASN A 186 -10.75 -20.10 -22.08
CA ASN A 186 -10.98 -20.00 -23.51
C ASN A 186 -11.98 -21.10 -23.95
N PRO A 187 -13.29 -20.95 -23.65
CA PRO A 187 -14.28 -21.99 -23.90
C PRO A 187 -14.68 -22.16 -25.37
N ASP A 188 -14.27 -21.25 -26.23
CA ASP A 188 -14.59 -21.22 -27.65
C ASP A 188 -13.36 -21.25 -28.56
N ASP A 189 -12.19 -21.62 -28.00
CA ASP A 189 -10.90 -21.70 -28.70
C ASP A 189 -10.56 -20.45 -29.52
N ASP A 190 -10.87 -19.25 -28.94
CA ASP A 190 -10.54 -17.97 -29.58
C ASP A 190 -9.02 -17.80 -29.71
N ASP A 191 -8.53 -17.47 -30.90
CA ASP A 191 -7.11 -17.32 -31.23
C ASP A 191 -6.40 -16.26 -30.36
N ARG A 192 -7.14 -15.29 -29.81
CA ARG A 192 -6.62 -14.25 -28.89
C ARG A 192 -6.34 -14.77 -27.48
N GLY A 193 -6.72 -16.03 -27.21
CA GLY A 193 -6.45 -16.72 -25.95
C GLY A 193 -7.53 -16.55 -24.88
N PRO A 194 -7.20 -16.84 -23.62
CA PRO A 194 -8.16 -16.82 -22.51
C PRO A 194 -8.80 -15.44 -22.28
N TRP A 195 -10.08 -15.46 -21.95
CA TRP A 195 -10.87 -14.24 -21.72
C TRP A 195 -11.83 -14.40 -20.53
N LEU A 196 -12.36 -13.29 -20.06
CA LEU A 196 -13.38 -13.20 -19.02
C LEU A 196 -14.63 -12.49 -19.56
N PRO A 197 -15.86 -13.01 -19.29
CA PRO A 197 -17.09 -12.34 -19.72
C PRO A 197 -17.28 -11.02 -19.01
N GLY A 198 -17.33 -9.94 -19.79
CA GLY A 198 -17.60 -8.60 -19.32
C GLY A 198 -19.10 -8.28 -19.39
N ASP A 199 -19.64 -7.68 -18.31
CA ASP A 199 -21.03 -7.21 -18.27
C ASP A 199 -21.26 -6.06 -19.27
N PRO A 200 -22.11 -6.24 -20.30
CA PRO A 200 -22.38 -5.21 -21.30
C PRO A 200 -23.37 -4.15 -20.81
N TYR A 201 -23.88 -4.25 -19.56
CA TYR A 201 -24.91 -3.38 -19.03
C TYR A 201 -24.37 -2.33 -18.06
N ALA A 202 -25.06 -1.18 -17.97
CA ALA A 202 -24.84 -0.12 -17.01
C ALA A 202 -26.13 0.20 -16.25
N ASN A 203 -26.00 0.68 -15.01
CA ASN A 203 -27.12 1.13 -14.18
C ASN A 203 -27.47 2.60 -14.42
N LYS A 204 -26.53 3.38 -15.01
CA LYS A 204 -26.77 4.80 -15.32
C LYS A 204 -27.45 4.92 -16.68
N PRO A 205 -28.46 5.80 -16.83
CA PRO A 205 -29.07 6.10 -18.12
C PRO A 205 -28.01 6.54 -19.15
N TYR A 206 -28.11 5.96 -20.33
CA TYR A 206 -27.31 6.31 -21.49
C TYR A 206 -28.26 6.46 -22.71
N SER A 207 -28.26 7.60 -23.37
CA SER A 207 -29.21 7.93 -24.43
C SER A 207 -29.21 6.94 -25.60
N LYS A 208 -28.05 6.34 -25.91
CA LYS A 208 -27.89 5.30 -26.94
C LYS A 208 -27.87 3.87 -26.36
N GLY A 209 -28.27 3.68 -25.10
CA GLY A 209 -28.21 2.40 -24.40
C GLY A 209 -29.52 1.63 -24.35
N LEU A 210 -30.56 2.05 -25.07
CA LEU A 210 -31.85 1.37 -25.19
C LEU A 210 -32.10 0.95 -26.64
N TYR A 211 -31.65 -0.26 -26.94
CA TYR A 211 -31.88 -0.86 -28.27
C TYR A 211 -32.04 -2.38 -28.12
N THR A 212 -32.56 -3.00 -29.19
CA THR A 212 -32.69 -4.45 -29.30
C THR A 212 -31.65 -4.97 -30.26
N ILE A 213 -30.91 -6.00 -29.87
CA ILE A 213 -29.94 -6.67 -30.73
C ILE A 213 -30.33 -8.13 -30.94
N ALA A 214 -30.15 -8.63 -32.17
CA ALA A 214 -30.35 -10.03 -32.51
C ALA A 214 -29.02 -10.78 -32.36
N GLY A 215 -29.03 -11.90 -31.66
CA GLY A 215 -27.91 -12.85 -31.58
C GLY A 215 -27.82 -13.75 -32.82
N PRO A 216 -26.81 -14.63 -32.89
CA PRO A 216 -26.52 -15.52 -34.02
C PRO A 216 -27.72 -16.44 -34.39
N THR A 217 -28.51 -16.85 -33.40
CA THR A 217 -29.70 -17.71 -33.60
C THR A 217 -30.96 -16.95 -34.03
N GLY A 218 -30.88 -15.61 -34.18
CA GLY A 218 -32.03 -14.75 -34.42
C GLY A 218 -32.82 -14.37 -33.17
N ARG A 219 -32.45 -14.88 -31.99
CA ARG A 219 -33.04 -14.44 -30.73
C ARG A 219 -32.67 -12.99 -30.44
N THR A 220 -33.63 -12.23 -29.97
CA THR A 220 -33.44 -10.82 -29.68
C THR A 220 -33.24 -10.58 -28.18
N PHE A 221 -32.41 -9.60 -27.85
CA PHE A 221 -32.10 -9.21 -26.49
C PHE A 221 -32.23 -7.71 -26.28
N GLN A 222 -32.74 -7.37 -25.12
CA GLN A 222 -32.81 -5.99 -24.62
C GLN A 222 -32.14 -5.92 -23.26
N PRO A 223 -31.71 -4.73 -22.81
CA PRO A 223 -31.25 -4.55 -21.45
C PRO A 223 -32.32 -5.00 -20.45
N PRO A 224 -31.94 -5.61 -19.32
CA PRO A 224 -32.85 -5.88 -18.22
C PRO A 224 -33.57 -4.61 -17.75
N PRO A 225 -34.76 -4.70 -17.15
CA PRO A 225 -35.47 -3.55 -16.61
C PRO A 225 -34.59 -2.71 -15.69
N GLY A 226 -34.52 -1.40 -15.87
CA GLY A 226 -33.69 -0.47 -15.12
C GLY A 226 -32.20 -0.47 -15.46
N ARG A 227 -31.80 -1.24 -16.50
CA ARG A 227 -30.42 -1.25 -17.01
C ARG A 227 -30.36 -0.76 -18.45
N PHE A 228 -29.20 -0.38 -18.89
CA PHE A 228 -28.91 0.15 -20.22
C PHE A 228 -27.72 -0.58 -20.81
N TRP A 229 -27.64 -0.73 -22.13
CA TRP A 229 -26.42 -1.12 -22.77
C TRP A 229 -25.33 -0.09 -22.44
N ARG A 230 -24.12 -0.56 -22.10
CA ARG A 230 -22.98 0.29 -21.76
C ARG A 230 -22.37 1.00 -22.97
N ILE A 231 -22.61 0.46 -24.15
CA ILE A 231 -22.08 0.93 -25.43
C ILE A 231 -23.23 1.11 -26.44
N SER A 232 -22.98 1.86 -27.51
CA SER A 232 -23.99 2.05 -28.59
C SER A 232 -24.19 0.75 -29.37
N GLU A 233 -25.30 0.69 -30.09
CA GLU A 233 -25.63 -0.45 -30.95
C GLU A 233 -24.56 -0.68 -32.01
N GLU A 234 -24.09 0.38 -32.69
CA GLU A 234 -23.03 0.30 -33.68
C GLU A 234 -21.76 -0.34 -33.07
N ARG A 235 -21.37 0.10 -31.88
CA ARG A 235 -20.17 -0.45 -31.23
C ARG A 235 -20.35 -1.89 -30.81
N LEU A 236 -21.52 -2.30 -30.38
CA LEU A 236 -21.80 -3.71 -30.05
C LEU A 236 -21.75 -4.59 -31.31
N ARG A 237 -22.28 -4.12 -32.43
CA ARG A 237 -22.21 -4.83 -33.72
C ARG A 237 -20.78 -4.95 -34.27
N GLU A 238 -19.95 -3.91 -34.11
CA GLU A 238 -18.52 -3.97 -34.45
C GLU A 238 -17.80 -5.03 -33.64
N LEU A 239 -18.04 -5.06 -32.32
CA LEU A 239 -17.43 -6.06 -31.43
C LEU A 239 -17.91 -7.49 -31.76
N ASP A 240 -19.16 -7.64 -32.14
CA ASP A 240 -19.72 -8.91 -32.55
C ASP A 240 -19.10 -9.40 -33.88
N ALA A 241 -18.98 -8.52 -34.84
CA ALA A 241 -18.32 -8.82 -36.13
C ALA A 241 -16.83 -9.17 -35.94
N ASP A 242 -16.16 -8.59 -34.93
CA ASP A 242 -14.79 -8.92 -34.51
C ASP A 242 -14.70 -10.20 -33.62
N GLY A 243 -15.83 -10.90 -33.40
CA GLY A 243 -15.86 -12.11 -32.56
C GLY A 243 -15.66 -11.85 -31.06
N ARG A 244 -15.78 -10.60 -30.61
CA ARG A 244 -15.60 -10.20 -29.21
C ARG A 244 -16.86 -10.27 -28.37
N VAL A 245 -18.00 -10.65 -28.96
CA VAL A 245 -19.23 -10.89 -28.22
C VAL A 245 -19.45 -12.39 -28.08
N TRP A 246 -19.58 -12.81 -26.83
CA TRP A 246 -19.90 -14.20 -26.49
C TRP A 246 -21.40 -14.34 -26.28
N TRP A 247 -22.04 -15.18 -27.06
CA TRP A 247 -23.47 -15.50 -27.02
C TRP A 247 -23.79 -16.83 -26.33
N GLY A 248 -22.85 -17.35 -25.53
CA GLY A 248 -22.93 -18.69 -24.93
C GLY A 248 -22.52 -19.80 -25.88
N PRO A 249 -22.43 -21.06 -25.39
CA PRO A 249 -21.96 -22.18 -26.20
C PRO A 249 -22.84 -22.49 -27.41
N THR A 250 -24.14 -22.18 -27.33
CA THR A 250 -25.13 -22.42 -28.38
C THR A 250 -25.49 -21.19 -29.22
N GLY A 251 -24.88 -20.04 -28.92
CA GLY A 251 -25.20 -18.77 -29.56
C GLY A 251 -26.55 -18.15 -29.16
N ASP A 252 -27.17 -18.65 -28.08
CA ASP A 252 -28.55 -18.26 -27.66
C ASP A 252 -28.61 -17.62 -26.27
N ALA A 253 -27.45 -17.35 -25.66
CA ALA A 253 -27.36 -16.66 -24.38
C ALA A 253 -27.34 -15.13 -24.55
N ARG A 254 -27.57 -14.40 -23.43
CA ARG A 254 -27.35 -12.96 -23.38
C ARG A 254 -25.90 -12.63 -23.72
N PRO A 255 -25.64 -11.55 -24.49
CA PRO A 255 -24.28 -11.21 -24.88
C PRO A 255 -23.41 -10.85 -23.69
N SER A 256 -22.15 -11.24 -23.76
CA SER A 256 -21.07 -10.78 -22.89
C SER A 256 -19.91 -10.31 -23.75
N ILE A 257 -19.21 -9.27 -23.32
CA ILE A 257 -18.04 -8.78 -24.08
C ILE A 257 -16.80 -9.51 -23.56
N LYS A 258 -16.07 -10.19 -24.46
CA LYS A 258 -14.81 -10.86 -24.12
C LYS A 258 -13.76 -9.83 -23.70
N ARG A 259 -13.16 -10.04 -22.53
CA ARG A 259 -12.00 -9.29 -22.03
C ARG A 259 -10.82 -10.22 -21.99
N TYR A 260 -9.91 -10.10 -22.94
CA TYR A 260 -8.80 -11.03 -23.09
C TYR A 260 -7.72 -10.78 -22.05
N LEU A 261 -7.13 -11.86 -21.54
CA LEU A 261 -6.01 -11.82 -20.62
C LEU A 261 -4.81 -11.08 -21.22
N SER A 262 -4.58 -11.24 -22.52
CA SER A 262 -3.50 -10.57 -23.26
C SER A 262 -3.66 -9.04 -23.34
N GLU A 263 -4.85 -8.51 -23.10
CA GLU A 263 -5.17 -7.07 -23.18
C GLU A 263 -5.24 -6.39 -21.80
N VAL A 264 -5.19 -7.15 -20.71
CA VAL A 264 -5.24 -6.58 -19.37
C VAL A 264 -3.83 -6.28 -18.84
N GLY A 265 -3.68 -5.11 -18.27
CA GLY A 265 -2.43 -4.70 -17.64
C GLY A 265 -2.28 -5.28 -16.23
N ASP A 266 -1.20 -4.85 -15.59
CA ASP A 266 -0.88 -5.16 -14.20
C ASP A 266 -1.97 -4.71 -13.22
N LEU A 267 -1.92 -5.27 -12.02
CA LEU A 267 -2.94 -5.10 -10.99
C LEU A 267 -2.72 -3.81 -10.21
N VAL A 268 -3.78 -3.03 -10.04
CA VAL A 268 -3.78 -1.93 -9.07
C VAL A 268 -3.65 -2.51 -7.66
N PRO A 269 -2.73 -2.01 -6.81
CA PRO A 269 -2.60 -2.46 -5.43
C PRO A 269 -3.94 -2.34 -4.68
N ARG A 270 -4.23 -3.34 -3.86
CA ARG A 270 -5.43 -3.35 -3.01
C ARG A 270 -5.10 -2.82 -1.62
N THR A 271 -6.10 -2.36 -0.90
CA THR A 271 -5.94 -1.85 0.48
C THR A 271 -6.07 -2.92 1.57
N PHE A 272 -6.38 -4.17 1.20
CA PHE A 272 -6.38 -5.31 2.13
C PHE A 272 -5.28 -6.29 1.74
N TRP A 273 -4.32 -6.48 2.67
CA TRP A 273 -3.18 -7.37 2.50
C TRP A 273 -3.29 -8.53 3.48
N SER A 274 -3.61 -9.70 2.96
CA SER A 274 -3.73 -10.92 3.77
C SER A 274 -2.35 -11.44 4.20
N LYS A 275 -2.32 -12.15 5.32
CA LYS A 275 -1.13 -12.84 5.81
C LYS A 275 -0.54 -13.82 4.79
N ASP A 276 -1.38 -14.42 3.95
CA ASP A 276 -0.94 -15.37 2.91
C ASP A 276 -0.20 -14.65 1.77
N ALA A 277 -0.52 -13.38 1.54
CA ALA A 277 0.11 -12.57 0.49
C ALA A 277 1.40 -11.86 0.93
N VAL A 278 1.49 -11.45 2.20
CA VAL A 278 2.59 -10.61 2.70
C VAL A 278 3.19 -11.08 4.03
N GLY A 279 2.81 -12.25 4.52
CA GLY A 279 3.28 -12.77 5.80
C GLY A 279 2.53 -12.19 7.00
N SER A 280 2.73 -12.83 8.15
CA SER A 280 2.16 -12.48 9.46
C SER A 280 3.27 -12.24 10.49
N ASN A 281 2.92 -11.83 11.71
CA ASN A 281 3.86 -11.75 12.84
C ASN A 281 4.55 -13.09 13.14
N ARG A 282 3.93 -14.22 12.82
CA ARG A 282 4.55 -15.55 12.94
C ARG A 282 5.58 -15.76 11.85
N THR A 283 5.27 -15.36 10.62
CA THR A 283 6.21 -15.43 9.49
C THR A 283 7.47 -14.67 9.80
N SER A 284 7.38 -13.41 10.21
CA SER A 284 8.54 -12.57 10.52
C SER A 284 9.42 -13.12 11.67
N LYS A 285 8.79 -13.68 12.72
CA LYS A 285 9.53 -14.35 13.80
C LYS A 285 10.29 -15.58 13.32
N ASN A 286 9.73 -16.33 12.37
CA ASN A 286 10.41 -17.49 11.78
C ASN A 286 11.57 -17.04 10.87
N GLU A 287 11.39 -15.99 10.09
CA GLU A 287 12.46 -15.37 9.29
C GLU A 287 13.63 -14.94 10.17
N MET A 288 13.35 -14.22 11.27
CA MET A 288 14.39 -13.81 12.24
C MET A 288 15.12 -15.00 12.88
N ARG A 289 14.39 -16.05 13.27
CA ARG A 289 15.02 -17.25 13.83
C ARG A 289 15.90 -18.00 12.82
N ALA A 290 15.51 -17.97 11.55
CA ALA A 290 16.31 -18.59 10.49
C ALA A 290 17.62 -17.80 10.25
N LEU A 291 17.56 -16.47 10.31
CA LEU A 291 18.71 -15.59 10.12
C LEU A 291 19.64 -15.59 11.35
N PHE A 292 19.08 -15.62 12.56
CA PHE A 292 19.81 -15.47 13.83
C PHE A 292 19.41 -16.59 14.81
N PRO A 293 19.79 -17.84 14.56
CA PRO A 293 19.36 -18.98 15.38
C PRO A 293 19.84 -18.91 16.84
N ASP A 294 20.99 -18.28 17.09
CA ASP A 294 21.66 -18.21 18.40
C ASP A 294 21.47 -16.85 19.11
N ALA A 295 20.77 -15.90 18.52
CA ALA A 295 20.57 -14.58 19.09
C ALA A 295 19.19 -14.43 19.75
N ALA A 296 19.11 -13.57 20.78
CA ALA A 296 17.82 -13.10 21.27
C ALA A 296 17.09 -12.40 20.12
N SER A 297 15.95 -12.95 19.73
CA SER A 297 15.21 -12.42 18.57
C SER A 297 14.60 -11.07 18.90
N PHE A 298 14.70 -10.13 17.96
CA PHE A 298 13.91 -8.90 17.97
C PHE A 298 12.42 -9.23 18.15
N THR A 299 11.74 -8.48 19.01
CA THR A 299 10.42 -8.91 19.52
C THR A 299 9.28 -8.76 18.52
N THR A 300 9.36 -7.76 17.63
CA THR A 300 8.26 -7.39 16.72
C THR A 300 8.72 -7.09 15.28
N PRO A 301 9.45 -8.03 14.62
CA PRO A 301 9.88 -7.82 13.25
C PRO A 301 8.67 -7.77 12.31
N LYS A 302 8.82 -7.05 11.18
CA LYS A 302 7.86 -7.10 10.07
C LYS A 302 8.30 -8.16 9.05
N PRO A 303 7.37 -8.85 8.36
CA PRO A 303 7.72 -9.85 7.35
C PRO A 303 8.45 -9.21 6.15
N GLU A 304 9.46 -9.91 5.61
CA GLU A 304 10.16 -9.45 4.39
C GLU A 304 9.20 -9.23 3.21
N ALA A 305 8.22 -10.11 3.04
CA ALA A 305 7.22 -10.00 1.97
C ALA A 305 6.35 -8.74 2.10
N LEU A 306 6.09 -8.24 3.32
CA LEU A 306 5.39 -6.98 3.55
C LEU A 306 6.22 -5.79 3.05
N LEU A 307 7.49 -5.74 3.45
CA LEU A 307 8.42 -4.69 3.04
C LEU A 307 8.65 -4.73 1.53
N LYS A 308 8.88 -5.92 0.98
CA LYS A 308 9.00 -6.12 -0.46
C LYS A 308 7.79 -5.57 -1.22
N ARG A 309 6.58 -5.83 -0.74
CA ARG A 309 5.33 -5.30 -1.35
C ARG A 309 5.31 -3.78 -1.36
N VAL A 310 5.75 -3.13 -0.27
CA VAL A 310 5.87 -1.65 -0.21
C VAL A 310 6.87 -1.17 -1.26
N LEU A 311 8.04 -1.78 -1.36
CA LEU A 311 9.08 -1.41 -2.32
C LEU A 311 8.61 -1.61 -3.77
N ASP A 312 7.96 -2.72 -4.09
CA ASP A 312 7.42 -3.02 -5.43
C ASP A 312 6.39 -1.95 -5.89
N ILE A 313 5.65 -1.36 -4.95
CA ILE A 313 4.64 -0.33 -5.22
C ILE A 313 5.25 1.07 -5.28
N ALA A 314 6.21 1.37 -4.42
CA ALA A 314 6.67 2.73 -4.15
C ALA A 314 7.98 3.11 -4.87
N THR A 315 8.74 2.13 -5.37
CA THR A 315 10.12 2.35 -5.86
C THR A 315 10.42 1.64 -7.17
N ASN A 316 11.51 2.08 -7.78
CA ASN A 316 12.18 1.38 -8.87
C ASN A 316 13.64 1.08 -8.47
N PRO A 317 14.34 0.17 -9.16
CA PRO A 317 15.76 -0.08 -8.90
C PRO A 317 16.59 1.21 -8.96
N GLY A 318 17.40 1.43 -7.92
CA GLY A 318 18.25 2.63 -7.78
C GLY A 318 17.60 3.79 -7.01
N ASP A 319 16.32 3.70 -6.66
CA ASP A 319 15.68 4.69 -5.79
C ASP A 319 16.18 4.60 -4.34
N LEU A 320 16.28 5.75 -3.66
CA LEU A 320 16.68 5.84 -2.26
C LEU A 320 15.49 5.54 -1.34
N VAL A 321 15.69 4.61 -0.41
CA VAL A 321 14.72 4.20 0.62
C VAL A 321 15.25 4.56 2.00
N LEU A 322 14.38 5.00 2.89
CA LEU A 322 14.72 5.37 4.27
C LEU A 322 13.79 4.68 5.26
N ASP A 323 14.38 4.07 6.29
CA ASP A 323 13.72 3.73 7.55
C ASP A 323 14.43 4.47 8.70
N SER A 324 13.66 5.09 9.59
CA SER A 324 14.19 5.86 10.72
C SER A 324 13.77 5.33 12.09
N PHE A 325 13.14 4.16 12.13
CA PHE A 325 12.69 3.48 13.35
C PHE A 325 13.15 2.01 13.38
N LEU A 326 14.36 1.77 12.87
CA LEU A 326 15.03 0.47 12.91
C LEU A 326 15.35 0.02 14.33
#